data_9a2d06f5faa5f0898fa6c6c7928d5506
#
_entry.id   9a2d06f5faa5f0898fa6c6c7928d5506
#
_cell.length_a   1.000
_cell.length_b   1.000
_cell.length_c   1.000
_cell.angle_alpha   90.00
_cell.angle_beta   90.00
_cell.angle_gamma   90.00
#
_symmetry.space_group_name_H-M   'P 1'
#
loop_
_entity.id
_entity.type
_entity.pdbx_description
1 polymer ?
#
loop_
_entity_poly.entity_id
_entity_poly.type
_entity_poly.pdbx_seq_one_letter_code
_entity_poly.pdbx_strand_id
1 'polypeptide(L)'
;LRGKYQTMENLNLEYGASYAGFGEVPHLRLDAAKKAGNLVAYNDHREYIEKMYVDMHHFLAAEIKKVHPGARVGAEGSPPGNLEEMIKGLDFWGPYSDMQENEALRAFGGDRVRTIWWGGYCSERSSYPYKLWEHLLQGAINGHAWFLINPALGETSHSGDLSEAEYLRQYMPYLDDLNYGLAQLLIKTPFPDTGILFYYSHTSNSAAQADSRCVKPDASMNPLLRYCYQRGLGFNFVSPNTLERLKNARLLFLCGASSLSDKECAAILDFVKSGGTVLADANIAILNENLKKRTVNPLGELFGNLTFGQAKELEIQPYESTSGALALAGEKAHAVHGNPGLQLRKAGKGNAILLNASLSVLENNSLPGSSLNTFLDQVVKNAGVRPLAVIPDFSDTLMVRPRKVGEFELLGALGQEKDLGKSFTAKLPEEKYIYECRKGLVGKSDKLVFKFSNAPFRCFALFDREQQPPVVTAPAQVAKGARALLK
;
A
#
# COMPACT_ATOMS: atom_id res chain seq x y z
N LEU A 1 -18.48 -25.10 4.65
CA LEU A 1 -17.59 -26.25 4.65
C LEU A 1 -17.78 -27.14 3.41
N ARG A 2 -19.01 -27.61 3.11
CA ARG A 2 -19.27 -28.49 1.94
C ARG A 2 -18.78 -27.89 0.61
N GLY A 3 -19.01 -26.61 0.38
CA GLY A 3 -18.52 -25.93 -0.82
C GLY A 3 -17.00 -25.82 -0.90
N LYS A 4 -16.32 -25.69 0.23
CA LYS A 4 -14.86 -25.55 0.30
C LYS A 4 -14.15 -26.90 0.17
N TYR A 5 -14.57 -27.89 0.95
CA TYR A 5 -13.87 -29.19 1.04
C TYR A 5 -14.44 -30.27 0.14
N GLN A 6 -15.68 -30.16 -0.33
CA GLN A 6 -16.43 -31.09 -1.16
C GLN A 6 -16.71 -32.46 -0.50
N THR A 7 -15.69 -33.11 0.08
CA THR A 7 -15.81 -34.42 0.77
C THR A 7 -15.39 -34.32 2.23
N MET A 8 -15.83 -35.30 3.05
CA MET A 8 -15.39 -35.40 4.43
C MET A 8 -13.95 -35.83 4.56
N GLU A 9 -13.43 -36.60 3.62
CA GLU A 9 -12.01 -36.97 3.58
C GLU A 9 -11.13 -35.74 3.47
N ASN A 10 -11.45 -34.82 2.56
CA ASN A 10 -10.69 -33.59 2.36
C ASN A 10 -10.73 -32.71 3.61
N LEU A 11 -11.93 -32.55 4.21
CA LEU A 11 -12.06 -31.80 5.46
C LEU A 11 -11.24 -32.45 6.58
N ASN A 12 -11.39 -33.75 6.79
CA ASN A 12 -10.71 -34.47 7.86
C ASN A 12 -9.19 -34.44 7.69
N LEU A 13 -8.71 -34.55 6.45
CA LEU A 13 -7.28 -34.42 6.14
C LEU A 13 -6.76 -33.02 6.52
N GLU A 14 -7.52 -31.99 6.17
CA GLU A 14 -7.12 -30.59 6.45
C GLU A 14 -7.19 -30.29 7.96
N TYR A 15 -8.23 -30.75 8.62
CA TYR A 15 -8.43 -30.55 10.06
C TYR A 15 -7.57 -31.47 10.94
N GLY A 16 -6.98 -32.51 10.38
CA GLY A 16 -6.34 -33.58 11.17
C GLY A 16 -7.33 -34.29 12.11
N ALA A 17 -8.54 -34.56 11.63
CA ALA A 17 -9.67 -35.05 12.40
C ALA A 17 -10.35 -36.25 11.70
N SER A 18 -11.41 -36.80 12.32
CA SER A 18 -12.15 -37.97 11.81
C SER A 18 -13.65 -37.78 12.04
N TYR A 19 -14.21 -36.64 11.60
CA TYR A 19 -15.65 -36.38 11.67
C TYR A 19 -16.41 -37.26 10.69
N ALA A 20 -17.57 -37.83 11.10
CA ALA A 20 -18.40 -38.64 10.24
C ALA A 20 -19.26 -37.78 9.29
N GLY A 21 -19.55 -36.53 9.63
CA GLY A 21 -20.34 -35.64 8.81
C GLY A 21 -20.05 -34.15 9.06
N PHE A 22 -20.37 -33.31 8.06
CA PHE A 22 -20.18 -31.84 8.17
C PHE A 22 -20.93 -31.19 9.34
N GLY A 23 -22.03 -31.83 9.83
CA GLY A 23 -22.79 -31.36 10.98
C GLY A 23 -22.10 -31.59 12.33
N GLU A 24 -21.07 -32.42 12.37
CA GLU A 24 -20.31 -32.75 13.59
C GLU A 24 -19.09 -31.84 13.77
N VAL A 25 -18.76 -31.05 12.74
CA VAL A 25 -17.58 -30.16 12.80
C VAL A 25 -17.84 -29.04 13.79
N PRO A 26 -17.05 -28.94 14.86
CA PRO A 26 -17.26 -27.95 15.92
C PRO A 26 -16.89 -26.56 15.41
N HIS A 27 -17.64 -25.59 15.89
CA HIS A 27 -17.29 -24.19 15.79
C HIS A 27 -16.25 -23.86 16.87
N LEU A 28 -15.02 -23.54 16.50
CA LEU A 28 -13.96 -23.19 17.42
C LEU A 28 -13.73 -21.68 17.47
N ARG A 29 -13.76 -21.13 18.70
CA ARG A 29 -13.26 -19.78 18.97
C ARG A 29 -11.72 -19.80 18.99
N LEU A 30 -11.11 -18.64 18.79
CA LEU A 30 -9.64 -18.53 18.68
C LEU A 30 -8.88 -19.17 19.84
N ASP A 31 -9.33 -18.94 21.08
CA ASP A 31 -8.66 -19.50 22.27
C ASP A 31 -8.73 -21.03 22.31
N ALA A 32 -9.89 -21.60 21.95
CA ALA A 32 -10.07 -23.04 21.85
C ALA A 32 -9.23 -23.63 20.70
N ALA A 33 -9.18 -22.97 19.57
CA ALA A 33 -8.36 -23.38 18.42
C ALA A 33 -6.87 -23.35 18.74
N LYS A 34 -6.40 -22.30 19.44
CA LYS A 34 -5.01 -22.21 19.91
C LYS A 34 -4.67 -23.33 20.90
N LYS A 35 -5.56 -23.60 21.85
CA LYS A 35 -5.40 -24.69 22.82
C LYS A 35 -5.39 -26.07 22.15
N ALA A 36 -6.20 -26.26 21.13
CA ALA A 36 -6.24 -27.49 20.34
C ALA A 36 -5.06 -27.61 19.36
N GLY A 37 -4.28 -26.55 19.13
CA GLY A 37 -3.23 -26.51 18.11
C GLY A 37 -3.74 -26.57 16.68
N ASN A 38 -5.04 -26.29 16.47
CA ASN A 38 -5.71 -26.39 15.19
C ASN A 38 -6.44 -25.08 14.85
N LEU A 39 -5.84 -24.26 13.99
CA LEU A 39 -6.39 -22.99 13.57
C LEU A 39 -7.35 -23.11 12.38
N VAL A 40 -7.39 -24.26 11.70
CA VAL A 40 -8.19 -24.47 10.48
C VAL A 40 -9.68 -24.26 10.75
N ALA A 41 -10.21 -24.92 11.81
CA ALA A 41 -11.63 -24.78 12.17
C ALA A 41 -12.01 -23.34 12.56
N TYR A 42 -11.13 -22.64 13.25
CA TYR A 42 -11.31 -21.22 13.57
C TYR A 42 -11.30 -20.37 12.30
N ASN A 43 -10.34 -20.62 11.41
CA ASN A 43 -10.20 -19.86 10.16
C ASN A 43 -11.43 -20.01 9.27
N ASP A 44 -11.93 -21.21 9.09
CA ASP A 44 -13.13 -21.46 8.30
C ASP A 44 -14.37 -20.74 8.84
N HIS A 45 -14.50 -20.71 10.17
CA HIS A 45 -15.59 -19.94 10.79
C HIS A 45 -15.41 -18.44 10.57
N ARG A 46 -14.21 -17.92 10.74
CA ARG A 46 -13.89 -16.51 10.53
C ARG A 46 -14.15 -16.11 9.07
N GLU A 47 -13.65 -16.87 8.09
CA GLU A 47 -13.90 -16.64 6.66
C GLU A 47 -15.39 -16.64 6.34
N TYR A 48 -16.16 -17.51 6.98
CA TYR A 48 -17.61 -17.53 6.81
C TYR A 48 -18.27 -16.25 7.32
N ILE A 49 -17.90 -15.76 8.51
CA ILE A 49 -18.44 -14.51 9.07
C ILE A 49 -18.03 -13.31 8.20
N GLU A 50 -16.79 -13.25 7.77
CA GLU A 50 -16.31 -12.19 6.89
C GLU A 50 -17.05 -12.20 5.54
N LYS A 51 -17.25 -13.40 4.98
CA LYS A 51 -18.05 -13.52 3.76
C LYS A 51 -19.48 -13.07 3.95
N MET A 52 -20.13 -13.42 5.06
CA MET A 52 -21.48 -12.92 5.38
C MET A 52 -21.52 -11.40 5.46
N TYR A 53 -20.49 -10.78 6.03
CA TYR A 53 -20.36 -9.33 6.11
C TYR A 53 -20.23 -8.70 4.72
N VAL A 54 -19.40 -9.26 3.87
CA VAL A 54 -19.26 -8.83 2.47
C VAL A 54 -20.58 -9.00 1.70
N ASP A 55 -21.20 -10.18 1.79
CA ASP A 55 -22.45 -10.51 1.10
C ASP A 55 -23.60 -9.58 1.54
N MET A 56 -23.64 -9.19 2.82
CA MET A 56 -24.62 -8.22 3.34
C MET A 56 -24.46 -6.86 2.67
N HIS A 57 -23.24 -6.35 2.55
CA HIS A 57 -22.99 -5.06 1.90
C HIS A 57 -23.35 -5.10 0.41
N HIS A 58 -22.99 -6.18 -0.29
CA HIS A 58 -23.34 -6.37 -1.69
C HIS A 58 -24.87 -6.49 -1.88
N PHE A 59 -25.56 -7.21 -0.97
CA PHE A 59 -27.00 -7.32 -0.97
C PHE A 59 -27.66 -5.94 -0.80
N LEU A 60 -27.25 -5.17 0.22
CA LEU A 60 -27.79 -3.84 0.46
C LEU A 60 -27.55 -2.90 -0.73
N ALA A 61 -26.36 -2.93 -1.31
CA ALA A 61 -26.04 -2.16 -2.51
C ALA A 61 -26.95 -2.54 -3.69
N ALA A 62 -27.17 -3.84 -3.89
CA ALA A 62 -28.04 -4.35 -4.96
C ALA A 62 -29.52 -3.93 -4.74
N GLU A 63 -30.03 -4.02 -3.50
CA GLU A 63 -31.40 -3.60 -3.18
C GLU A 63 -31.63 -2.11 -3.39
N ILE A 64 -30.65 -1.27 -2.98
CA ILE A 64 -30.73 0.17 -3.23
C ILE A 64 -30.78 0.46 -4.74
N LYS A 65 -29.95 -0.21 -5.53
CA LYS A 65 -29.90 -0.03 -6.98
C LYS A 65 -31.13 -0.55 -7.72
N LYS A 66 -31.90 -1.49 -7.14
CA LYS A 66 -33.22 -1.88 -7.71
C LYS A 66 -34.20 -0.73 -7.66
N VAL A 67 -34.17 0.08 -6.59
CA VAL A 67 -35.06 1.23 -6.42
C VAL A 67 -34.52 2.45 -7.16
N HIS A 68 -33.20 2.67 -7.10
CA HIS A 68 -32.54 3.81 -7.74
C HIS A 68 -31.29 3.33 -8.52
N PRO A 69 -31.42 2.96 -9.80
CA PRO A 69 -30.33 2.37 -10.59
C PRO A 69 -29.09 3.26 -10.71
N GLY A 70 -29.23 4.58 -10.62
CA GLY A 70 -28.12 5.54 -10.65
C GLY A 70 -27.48 5.82 -9.29
N ALA A 71 -27.96 5.20 -8.20
CA ALA A 71 -27.37 5.41 -6.88
C ALA A 71 -25.94 4.90 -6.81
N ARG A 72 -25.05 5.70 -6.23
CA ARG A 72 -23.72 5.24 -5.82
C ARG A 72 -23.80 4.76 -4.39
N VAL A 73 -23.41 3.51 -4.17
CA VAL A 73 -23.45 2.85 -2.87
C VAL A 73 -22.04 2.45 -2.47
N GLY A 74 -21.67 2.82 -1.27
CA GLY A 74 -20.35 2.50 -0.71
C GLY A 74 -20.39 2.42 0.80
N ALA A 75 -19.25 2.28 1.40
CA ALA A 75 -19.07 2.26 2.83
C ALA A 75 -17.76 2.96 3.22
N GLU A 76 -17.53 3.08 4.52
CA GLU A 76 -16.35 3.73 5.08
C GLU A 76 -15.76 2.91 6.23
N GLY A 77 -14.54 3.25 6.60
CA GLY A 77 -13.81 2.64 7.71
C GLY A 77 -12.91 1.49 7.31
N SER A 78 -12.31 0.84 8.30
CA SER A 78 -11.50 -0.35 8.08
C SER A 78 -12.40 -1.58 8.02
N PRO A 79 -12.43 -2.30 6.88
CA PRO A 79 -13.29 -3.47 6.76
C PRO A 79 -12.82 -4.59 7.70
N PRO A 80 -13.75 -5.26 8.40
CA PRO A 80 -13.41 -6.39 9.26
C PRO A 80 -13.05 -7.66 8.47
N GLY A 81 -13.03 -7.60 7.15
CA GLY A 81 -12.83 -8.74 6.26
C GLY A 81 -11.93 -8.42 5.07
N ASN A 82 -12.06 -9.23 4.02
CA ASN A 82 -11.28 -9.08 2.80
C ASN A 82 -11.68 -7.83 2.02
N LEU A 83 -10.83 -6.80 2.05
CA LEU A 83 -11.06 -5.53 1.35
C LEU A 83 -11.24 -5.72 -0.16
N GLU A 84 -10.45 -6.60 -0.79
CA GLU A 84 -10.54 -6.88 -2.23
C GLU A 84 -11.90 -7.45 -2.61
N GLU A 85 -12.47 -8.33 -1.78
CA GLU A 85 -13.82 -8.86 -2.00
C GLU A 85 -14.89 -7.79 -1.71
N MET A 86 -14.72 -7.02 -0.63
CA MET A 86 -15.68 -6.00 -0.23
C MET A 86 -15.94 -4.97 -1.33
N ILE A 87 -14.88 -4.46 -1.96
CA ILE A 87 -15.00 -3.39 -2.97
C ILE A 87 -15.61 -3.85 -4.29
N LYS A 88 -15.69 -5.16 -4.57
CA LYS A 88 -16.24 -5.67 -5.84
C LYS A 88 -17.71 -5.30 -6.05
N GLY A 89 -18.50 -5.26 -5.00
CA GLY A 89 -19.93 -4.95 -5.05
C GLY A 89 -20.29 -3.51 -4.74
N LEU A 90 -19.32 -2.66 -4.44
CA LEU A 90 -19.51 -1.27 -4.04
C LEU A 90 -18.98 -0.30 -5.10
N ASP A 91 -19.56 0.91 -5.15
CA ASP A 91 -19.13 1.96 -6.08
C ASP A 91 -18.01 2.82 -5.50
N PHE A 92 -17.87 2.85 -4.18
CA PHE A 92 -16.79 3.57 -3.50
C PHE A 92 -16.49 2.97 -2.13
N TRP A 93 -15.31 3.30 -1.61
CA TRP A 93 -14.88 3.03 -0.24
C TRP A 93 -14.08 4.21 0.32
N GLY A 94 -14.36 4.59 1.56
CA GLY A 94 -13.63 5.62 2.30
C GLY A 94 -12.87 5.00 3.48
N PRO A 95 -11.60 4.60 3.32
CA PRO A 95 -10.82 4.04 4.41
C PRO A 95 -10.49 5.11 5.44
N TYR A 96 -10.34 4.73 6.69
CA TYR A 96 -9.61 5.56 7.65
C TYR A 96 -8.17 5.73 7.17
N SER A 97 -7.49 6.80 7.61
CA SER A 97 -6.14 7.16 7.16
C SER A 97 -5.12 6.05 7.45
N ASP A 98 -5.16 4.99 6.65
CA ASP A 98 -4.22 3.87 6.65
C ASP A 98 -3.54 3.77 5.29
N MET A 99 -2.22 3.79 5.29
CA MET A 99 -1.40 3.81 4.08
C MET A 99 -1.58 2.52 3.26
N GLN A 100 -1.61 1.38 3.93
CA GLN A 100 -1.74 0.08 3.27
C GLN A 100 -3.14 -0.09 2.67
N GLU A 101 -4.20 0.29 3.39
CA GLU A 101 -5.59 0.23 2.89
C GLU A 101 -5.78 1.16 1.69
N ASN A 102 -5.27 2.40 1.74
CA ASN A 102 -5.32 3.33 0.62
C ASN A 102 -4.66 2.77 -0.64
N GLU A 103 -3.46 2.19 -0.49
CA GLU A 103 -2.73 1.60 -1.62
C GLU A 103 -3.39 0.29 -2.11
N ALA A 104 -4.00 -0.51 -1.23
CA ALA A 104 -4.79 -1.68 -1.61
C ALA A 104 -6.03 -1.28 -2.41
N LEU A 105 -6.76 -0.26 -1.97
CA LEU A 105 -7.90 0.30 -2.71
C LEU A 105 -7.47 0.82 -4.09
N ARG A 106 -6.34 1.51 -4.16
CA ARG A 106 -5.77 1.95 -5.44
C ARG A 106 -5.48 0.77 -6.36
N ALA A 107 -4.89 -0.28 -5.83
CA ALA A 107 -4.44 -1.43 -6.60
C ALA A 107 -5.58 -2.34 -7.07
N PHE A 108 -6.62 -2.51 -6.26
CA PHE A 108 -7.70 -3.48 -6.49
C PHE A 108 -9.05 -2.85 -6.82
N GLY A 109 -9.23 -1.57 -6.50
CA GLY A 109 -10.50 -0.86 -6.72
C GLY A 109 -10.81 -0.56 -8.19
N GLY A 110 -9.83 -0.65 -9.09
CA GLY A 110 -10.01 -0.30 -10.49
C GLY A 110 -10.50 1.15 -10.64
N ASP A 111 -11.55 1.34 -11.46
CA ASP A 111 -12.18 2.65 -11.70
C ASP A 111 -13.16 3.07 -10.60
N ARG A 112 -13.28 2.30 -9.53
CA ARG A 112 -14.15 2.64 -8.41
C ARG A 112 -13.62 3.85 -7.67
N VAL A 113 -14.57 4.65 -7.18
CA VAL A 113 -14.27 5.87 -6.43
C VAL A 113 -13.59 5.50 -5.12
N ARG A 114 -12.37 5.97 -4.96
CA ARG A 114 -11.62 5.92 -3.70
C ARG A 114 -11.77 7.26 -3.02
N THR A 115 -12.43 7.26 -1.87
CA THR A 115 -12.63 8.48 -1.10
C THR A 115 -11.51 8.66 -0.08
N ILE A 116 -11.32 9.90 0.34
CA ILE A 116 -10.46 10.24 1.47
C ILE A 116 -11.30 10.75 2.61
N TRP A 117 -10.87 10.46 3.81
CA TRP A 117 -11.38 11.09 5.01
C TRP A 117 -10.73 12.46 5.23
N TRP A 118 -11.53 13.48 5.28
CA TRP A 118 -11.07 14.83 5.52
C TRP A 118 -12.00 15.50 6.54
N GLY A 119 -11.46 15.86 7.72
CA GLY A 119 -12.25 16.38 8.82
C GLY A 119 -12.59 15.35 9.90
N GLY A 120 -13.61 15.55 10.65
CA GLY A 120 -14.10 14.65 11.71
C GLY A 120 -13.14 14.55 12.90
N TYR A 121 -12.71 13.36 13.26
CA TYR A 121 -11.84 13.09 14.42
C TYR A 121 -10.42 13.66 14.33
N CYS A 122 -10.11 14.47 13.32
CA CYS A 122 -8.79 15.10 13.20
C CYS A 122 -8.70 16.26 14.18
N SER A 123 -8.05 16.03 15.30
CA SER A 123 -7.78 17.06 16.32
C SER A 123 -6.81 18.15 15.85
N GLU A 124 -5.96 17.87 14.87
CA GLU A 124 -4.95 18.80 14.35
C GLU A 124 -5.41 19.42 13.03
N ARG A 125 -6.06 20.57 13.12
CA ARG A 125 -6.54 21.36 11.97
C ARG A 125 -5.42 21.76 11.00
N SER A 126 -4.22 22.01 11.51
CA SER A 126 -3.03 22.30 10.71
C SER A 126 -2.64 21.18 9.75
N SER A 127 -3.05 19.94 10.03
CA SER A 127 -2.75 18.78 9.21
C SER A 127 -3.67 18.60 7.98
N TYR A 128 -4.79 19.32 7.88
CA TYR A 128 -5.77 19.15 6.79
C TYR A 128 -5.19 19.34 5.38
N PRO A 129 -4.42 20.40 5.09
CA PRO A 129 -3.83 20.54 3.77
C PRO A 129 -2.88 19.41 3.44
N TYR A 130 -2.10 18.95 4.43
CA TYR A 130 -1.19 17.83 4.28
C TYR A 130 -1.94 16.54 3.94
N LYS A 131 -2.97 16.20 4.71
CA LYS A 131 -3.76 14.97 4.53
C LYS A 131 -4.41 14.89 3.17
N LEU A 132 -4.96 15.99 2.66
CA LEU A 132 -5.53 16.03 1.32
C LEU A 132 -4.53 15.55 0.27
N TRP A 133 -3.34 16.13 0.26
CA TRP A 133 -2.30 15.80 -0.71
C TRP A 133 -1.72 14.41 -0.49
N GLU A 134 -1.56 13.98 0.77
CA GLU A 134 -1.14 12.63 1.12
C GLU A 134 -2.06 11.58 0.50
N HIS A 135 -3.36 11.70 0.72
CA HIS A 135 -4.34 10.77 0.17
C HIS A 135 -4.39 10.79 -1.36
N LEU A 136 -4.29 11.98 -1.99
CA LEU A 136 -4.21 12.09 -3.44
C LEU A 136 -2.96 11.40 -4.00
N LEU A 137 -1.83 11.52 -3.33
CA LEU A 137 -0.59 10.81 -3.69
C LEU A 137 -0.71 9.30 -3.49
N GLN A 138 -1.52 8.85 -2.54
CA GLN A 138 -1.85 7.43 -2.32
C GLN A 138 -2.92 6.91 -3.30
N GLY A 139 -3.50 7.76 -4.13
CA GLY A 139 -4.42 7.37 -5.20
C GLY A 139 -5.89 7.61 -4.93
N ALA A 140 -6.24 8.40 -3.91
CA ALA A 140 -7.62 8.88 -3.77
C ALA A 140 -8.05 9.68 -5.00
N ILE A 141 -9.30 9.54 -5.40
CA ILE A 141 -9.89 10.21 -6.58
C ILE A 141 -11.11 11.06 -6.24
N ASN A 142 -11.50 11.05 -4.97
CA ASN A 142 -12.59 11.88 -4.46
C ASN A 142 -12.35 12.23 -2.99
N GLY A 143 -12.88 13.34 -2.54
CA GLY A 143 -12.85 13.75 -1.14
C GLY A 143 -14.15 13.43 -0.43
N HIS A 144 -14.06 13.05 0.83
CA HIS A 144 -15.17 12.90 1.75
C HIS A 144 -14.94 13.83 2.94
N ALA A 145 -15.75 14.87 3.07
CA ALA A 145 -15.69 15.75 4.22
C ALA A 145 -16.71 15.28 5.27
N TRP A 146 -16.22 15.03 6.47
CA TRP A 146 -17.09 14.69 7.59
C TRP A 146 -17.56 15.96 8.30
N PHE A 147 -18.85 16.19 8.30
CA PHE A 147 -19.47 17.28 9.00
C PHE A 147 -19.93 16.79 10.37
N LEU A 148 -19.15 17.02 11.40
CA LEU A 148 -19.52 16.73 12.77
C LEU A 148 -20.04 18.00 13.42
N ILE A 149 -21.31 17.98 13.82
CA ILE A 149 -21.89 19.00 14.67
C ILE A 149 -21.75 18.52 16.12
N ASN A 150 -20.59 18.64 16.71
CA ASN A 150 -20.42 18.39 18.14
C ASN A 150 -19.56 19.47 18.79
N PRO A 151 -20.21 20.55 19.29
CA PRO A 151 -19.53 21.65 19.94
C PRO A 151 -18.69 21.23 21.16
N ALA A 152 -19.12 20.16 21.84
CA ALA A 152 -18.44 19.70 23.06
C ALA A 152 -17.04 19.08 22.77
N LEU A 153 -16.80 18.58 21.54
CA LEU A 153 -15.53 18.00 21.14
C LEU A 153 -14.61 18.99 20.39
N GLY A 154 -15.08 20.23 20.12
CA GLY A 154 -14.30 21.20 19.35
C GLY A 154 -14.05 20.82 17.90
N GLU A 155 -14.70 19.77 17.39
CA GLU A 155 -14.48 19.16 16.08
C GLU A 155 -15.61 19.48 15.10
N THR A 156 -16.15 20.68 15.13
CA THR A 156 -17.29 21.04 14.29
C THR A 156 -16.85 21.76 13.04
N SER A 157 -17.30 21.28 11.89
CA SER A 157 -17.23 22.00 10.62
C SER A 157 -18.28 23.15 10.57
N HIS A 158 -19.27 23.12 11.45
CA HIS A 158 -20.33 24.11 11.56
C HIS A 158 -20.45 24.63 12.99
N SER A 159 -20.75 25.90 13.13
CA SER A 159 -21.16 26.49 14.39
C SER A 159 -22.53 25.98 14.81
N GLY A 160 -22.95 26.21 16.06
CA GLY A 160 -24.26 25.76 16.57
C GLY A 160 -25.47 26.32 15.81
N ASP A 161 -25.29 27.41 15.07
CA ASP A 161 -26.26 28.00 14.14
C ASP A 161 -26.20 27.47 12.72
N LEU A 162 -25.40 26.39 12.48
CA LEU A 162 -25.16 25.78 11.18
C LEU A 162 -24.34 26.65 10.19
N SER A 163 -23.83 27.80 10.65
CA SER A 163 -22.85 28.56 9.83
C SER A 163 -21.54 27.82 9.71
N GLU A 164 -20.79 28.08 8.63
CA GLU A 164 -19.46 27.49 8.43
C GLU A 164 -18.48 27.94 9.52
N ALA A 165 -17.76 27.01 10.12
CA ALA A 165 -16.72 27.32 11.06
C ALA A 165 -15.58 28.10 10.37
N GLU A 166 -15.01 29.09 11.07
CA GLU A 166 -13.95 29.95 10.51
C GLU A 166 -12.79 29.17 9.90
N TYR A 167 -12.39 28.08 10.56
CA TYR A 167 -11.28 27.25 10.03
C TYR A 167 -11.62 26.57 8.69
N LEU A 168 -12.91 26.28 8.42
CA LEU A 168 -13.30 25.68 7.16
C LEU A 168 -13.04 26.62 5.99
N ARG A 169 -13.28 27.93 6.19
CA ARG A 169 -13.01 28.95 5.17
C ARG A 169 -11.53 29.01 4.77
N GLN A 170 -10.62 28.72 5.71
CA GLN A 170 -9.20 28.69 5.44
C GLN A 170 -8.79 27.54 4.50
N TYR A 171 -9.60 26.50 4.43
CA TYR A 171 -9.35 25.31 3.59
C TYR A 171 -10.13 25.29 2.27
N MET A 172 -11.03 26.22 2.05
CA MET A 172 -11.78 26.31 0.77
C MET A 172 -10.88 26.32 -0.48
N PRO A 173 -9.72 26.99 -0.50
CA PRO A 173 -8.81 26.92 -1.66
C PRO A 173 -8.31 25.51 -2.00
N TYR A 174 -8.20 24.62 -1.01
CA TYR A 174 -7.81 23.23 -1.24
C TYR A 174 -8.96 22.43 -1.87
N LEU A 175 -10.22 22.76 -1.56
CA LEU A 175 -11.39 22.18 -2.22
C LEU A 175 -11.49 22.61 -3.68
N ASP A 176 -11.12 23.84 -4.00
CA ASP A 176 -11.03 24.30 -5.38
C ASP A 176 -9.95 23.56 -6.15
N ASP A 177 -8.78 23.32 -5.54
CA ASP A 177 -7.73 22.47 -6.11
C ASP A 177 -8.24 21.04 -6.36
N LEU A 178 -9.01 20.46 -5.42
CA LEU A 178 -9.58 19.13 -5.56
C LEU A 178 -10.59 19.07 -6.71
N ASN A 179 -11.43 20.07 -6.86
CA ASN A 179 -12.51 20.07 -7.84
C ASN A 179 -12.05 20.50 -9.25
N TYR A 180 -11.15 21.45 -9.36
CA TYR A 180 -10.85 22.15 -10.63
C TYR A 180 -9.35 22.30 -10.90
N GLY A 181 -8.50 22.14 -9.92
CA GLY A 181 -7.08 22.49 -10.00
C GLY A 181 -6.15 21.31 -10.14
N LEU A 182 -5.01 21.44 -9.47
CA LEU A 182 -3.88 20.52 -9.56
C LEU A 182 -4.21 19.10 -9.10
N ALA A 183 -5.14 18.94 -8.17
CA ALA A 183 -5.60 17.62 -7.72
C ALA A 183 -6.25 16.83 -8.87
N GLN A 184 -7.00 17.50 -9.75
CA GLN A 184 -7.60 16.84 -10.93
C GLN A 184 -6.54 16.34 -11.92
N LEU A 185 -5.43 17.04 -12.06
CA LEU A 185 -4.31 16.59 -12.88
C LEU A 185 -3.71 15.29 -12.32
N LEU A 186 -3.49 15.23 -11.00
CA LEU A 186 -3.00 14.02 -10.32
C LEU A 186 -4.00 12.86 -10.43
N ILE A 187 -5.29 13.12 -10.21
CA ILE A 187 -6.34 12.11 -10.28
C ILE A 187 -6.41 11.46 -11.66
N LYS A 188 -6.28 12.26 -12.73
CA LYS A 188 -6.39 11.80 -14.13
C LYS A 188 -5.11 11.18 -14.66
N THR A 189 -3.97 11.38 -14.01
CA THR A 189 -2.70 10.83 -14.46
C THR A 189 -2.38 9.54 -13.68
N PRO A 190 -2.29 8.38 -14.33
CA PRO A 190 -2.06 7.10 -13.67
C PRO A 190 -0.66 6.99 -13.05
N PHE A 191 -0.50 6.03 -12.15
CA PHE A 191 0.81 5.66 -11.62
C PHE A 191 1.61 4.90 -12.69
N PRO A 192 2.94 5.12 -12.79
CA PRO A 192 3.78 4.37 -13.68
C PRO A 192 3.95 2.93 -13.19
N ASP A 193 4.03 2.00 -14.11
CA ASP A 193 4.49 0.64 -13.80
C ASP A 193 6.04 0.64 -13.75
N THR A 194 6.59 0.46 -12.56
CA THR A 194 8.04 0.37 -12.33
C THR A 194 8.51 -1.06 -12.14
N GLY A 195 7.60 -2.01 -12.12
CA GLY A 195 7.87 -3.41 -11.84
C GLY A 195 8.08 -3.73 -10.36
N ILE A 196 7.74 -2.84 -9.44
CA ILE A 196 7.72 -3.12 -7.99
C ILE A 196 6.32 -3.54 -7.58
N LEU A 197 6.22 -4.71 -6.95
CA LEU A 197 4.98 -5.22 -6.38
C LEU A 197 5.13 -5.53 -4.90
N PHE A 198 4.06 -5.25 -4.16
CA PHE A 198 3.86 -5.70 -2.79
C PHE A 198 2.85 -6.82 -2.77
N TYR A 199 3.18 -7.92 -2.10
CA TYR A 199 2.23 -9.01 -1.93
C TYR A 199 1.23 -8.69 -0.83
N TYR A 200 -0.05 -8.64 -1.18
CA TYR A 200 -1.16 -8.39 -0.26
C TYR A 200 -1.97 -9.67 -0.07
N SER A 201 -2.01 -10.18 1.15
CA SER A 201 -2.75 -11.39 1.48
C SER A 201 -3.63 -11.17 2.71
N HIS A 202 -4.94 -11.21 2.50
CA HIS A 202 -5.91 -11.20 3.60
C HIS A 202 -5.71 -12.39 4.54
N THR A 203 -5.38 -13.57 4.01
CA THR A 203 -5.13 -14.77 4.81
C THR A 203 -3.89 -14.61 5.70
N SER A 204 -2.83 -13.95 5.23
CA SER A 204 -1.66 -13.65 6.06
C SER A 204 -1.98 -12.63 7.16
N ASN A 205 -2.82 -11.63 6.89
CA ASN A 205 -3.33 -10.72 7.93
C ASN A 205 -4.07 -11.49 9.03
N SER A 206 -4.86 -12.46 8.65
CA SER A 206 -5.61 -13.33 9.55
C SER A 206 -4.72 -14.26 10.33
N ALA A 207 -3.70 -14.82 9.67
CA ALA A 207 -2.67 -15.64 10.32
C ALA A 207 -1.97 -14.86 11.44
N ALA A 208 -1.60 -13.60 11.18
CA ALA A 208 -0.93 -12.76 12.16
C ALA A 208 -1.81 -12.40 13.37
N GLN A 209 -3.13 -12.39 13.22
CA GLN A 209 -4.06 -12.24 14.34
C GLN A 209 -4.20 -13.55 15.15
N ALA A 210 -4.11 -14.68 14.47
CA ALA A 210 -4.33 -15.99 15.06
C ALA A 210 -3.07 -16.61 15.70
N ASP A 211 -1.90 -16.36 15.12
CA ASP A 211 -0.62 -16.97 15.54
C ASP A 211 0.45 -15.89 15.73
N SER A 212 0.94 -15.75 16.95
CA SER A 212 1.97 -14.76 17.33
C SER A 212 3.34 -14.99 16.67
N ARG A 213 3.56 -16.13 16.03
CA ARG A 213 4.76 -16.40 15.23
C ARG A 213 4.71 -15.69 13.86
N CYS A 214 3.51 -15.41 13.37
CA CYS A 214 3.32 -14.72 12.10
C CYS A 214 3.66 -13.23 12.24
N VAL A 215 4.45 -12.72 11.29
CA VAL A 215 4.73 -11.29 11.21
C VAL A 215 3.45 -10.58 10.75
N LYS A 216 3.14 -9.45 11.39
CA LYS A 216 2.03 -8.60 10.93
C LYS A 216 2.42 -7.97 9.59
N PRO A 217 1.63 -8.17 8.53
CA PRO A 217 1.97 -7.61 7.21
C PRO A 217 2.18 -6.10 7.21
N ASP A 218 1.38 -5.34 7.97
CA ASP A 218 1.50 -3.89 8.11
C ASP A 218 2.85 -3.48 8.75
N ALA A 219 3.33 -4.24 9.73
CA ALA A 219 4.59 -3.99 10.40
C ALA A 219 5.82 -4.09 9.46
N SER A 220 5.72 -4.90 8.41
CA SER A 220 6.78 -5.01 7.41
C SER A 220 6.52 -4.18 6.16
N MET A 221 5.26 -4.02 5.77
CA MET A 221 4.89 -3.29 4.55
C MET A 221 5.03 -1.78 4.70
N ASN A 222 4.59 -1.22 5.83
CA ASN A 222 4.62 0.24 6.03
C ASN A 222 6.03 0.85 5.91
N PRO A 223 7.10 0.30 6.50
CA PRO A 223 8.46 0.79 6.28
C PRO A 223 8.89 0.78 4.81
N LEU A 224 8.52 -0.26 4.05
CA LEU A 224 8.85 -0.37 2.63
C LEU A 224 8.01 0.58 1.76
N LEU A 225 6.75 0.81 2.09
CA LEU A 225 5.92 1.81 1.43
C LEU A 225 6.49 3.21 1.65
N ARG A 226 6.88 3.55 2.89
CA ARG A 226 7.57 4.81 3.20
C ARG A 226 8.88 4.94 2.44
N TYR A 227 9.69 3.89 2.39
CA TYR A 227 10.90 3.88 1.58
C TYR A 227 10.59 4.20 0.10
N CYS A 228 9.59 3.57 -0.50
CA CYS A 228 9.18 3.86 -1.87
C CYS A 228 8.73 5.32 -2.04
N TYR A 229 7.98 5.87 -1.10
CA TYR A 229 7.57 7.28 -1.13
C TYR A 229 8.77 8.23 -1.04
N GLN A 230 9.69 7.96 -0.12
CA GLN A 230 10.89 8.79 0.07
C GLN A 230 11.80 8.78 -1.15
N ARG A 231 11.89 7.67 -1.85
CA ARG A 231 12.71 7.51 -3.06
C ARG A 231 12.01 7.87 -4.37
N GLY A 232 10.73 8.25 -4.32
CA GLY A 232 9.96 8.53 -5.53
C GLY A 232 9.73 7.30 -6.41
N LEU A 233 9.66 6.10 -5.80
CA LEU A 233 9.44 4.85 -6.51
C LEU A 233 7.95 4.62 -6.73
N GLY A 234 7.57 4.29 -7.97
CA GLY A 234 6.27 3.75 -8.27
C GLY A 234 6.18 2.29 -7.83
N PHE A 235 5.00 1.85 -7.41
CA PHE A 235 4.74 0.45 -7.06
C PHE A 235 3.26 0.12 -7.21
N ASN A 236 2.95 -1.18 -7.17
CA ASN A 236 1.58 -1.68 -7.15
C ASN A 236 1.47 -2.88 -6.21
N PHE A 237 0.25 -3.39 -6.00
CA PHE A 237 -0.01 -4.57 -5.20
C PHE A 237 -0.37 -5.76 -6.09
N VAL A 238 -0.04 -6.95 -5.61
CA VAL A 238 -0.46 -8.24 -6.15
C VAL A 238 -1.09 -9.06 -5.03
N SER A 239 -2.19 -9.76 -5.35
CA SER A 239 -2.93 -10.63 -4.43
C SER A 239 -3.07 -12.03 -5.01
N PRO A 240 -3.62 -13.02 -4.25
CA PRO A 240 -3.96 -14.33 -4.79
C PRO A 240 -4.85 -14.29 -6.04
N ASN A 241 -5.65 -13.23 -6.20
CA ASN A 241 -6.56 -13.04 -7.34
C ASN A 241 -5.90 -12.34 -8.55
N THR A 242 -4.68 -11.82 -8.42
CA THR A 242 -3.98 -11.01 -9.43
C THR A 242 -2.55 -11.47 -9.67
N LEU A 243 -2.27 -12.77 -9.51
CA LEU A 243 -0.91 -13.35 -9.64
C LEU A 243 -0.30 -13.15 -11.04
N GLU A 244 -1.12 -12.93 -12.06
CA GLU A 244 -0.67 -12.61 -13.42
C GLU A 244 0.17 -11.32 -13.49
N ARG A 245 0.02 -10.41 -12.53
CA ARG A 245 0.84 -9.18 -12.44
C ARG A 245 2.32 -9.48 -12.23
N LEU A 246 2.65 -10.65 -11.66
CA LEU A 246 4.05 -11.08 -11.47
C LEU A 246 4.82 -11.18 -12.79
N LYS A 247 4.16 -11.45 -13.92
CA LYS A 247 4.81 -11.58 -15.23
C LYS A 247 5.62 -10.35 -15.65
N ASN A 248 5.18 -9.17 -15.24
CA ASN A 248 5.80 -7.90 -15.59
C ASN A 248 6.64 -7.31 -14.44
N ALA A 249 6.64 -7.97 -13.29
CA ALA A 249 7.36 -7.49 -12.11
C ALA A 249 8.87 -7.73 -12.24
N ARG A 250 9.62 -6.91 -11.51
CA ARG A 250 11.08 -7.02 -11.33
C ARG A 250 11.44 -7.30 -9.89
N LEU A 251 10.70 -6.70 -8.96
CA LEU A 251 10.88 -6.81 -7.53
C LEU A 251 9.54 -7.08 -6.84
N LEU A 252 9.50 -8.13 -6.04
CA LEU A 252 8.37 -8.50 -5.20
C LEU A 252 8.75 -8.41 -3.72
N PHE A 253 8.01 -7.62 -2.96
CA PHE A 253 8.09 -7.60 -1.51
C PHE A 253 7.04 -8.54 -0.90
N LEU A 254 7.49 -9.56 -0.16
CA LEU A 254 6.64 -10.51 0.58
C LEU A 254 6.60 -10.11 2.05
N CYS A 255 5.74 -9.15 2.39
CA CYS A 255 5.63 -8.60 3.75
C CYS A 255 4.67 -9.41 4.60
N GLY A 256 5.18 -10.05 5.67
CA GLY A 256 4.36 -10.85 6.58
C GLY A 256 3.59 -11.98 5.87
N ALA A 257 4.10 -12.49 4.76
CA ALA A 257 3.41 -13.51 3.94
C ALA A 257 3.50 -14.91 4.58
N SER A 258 3.01 -15.01 5.82
CA SER A 258 3.11 -16.22 6.64
C SER A 258 2.15 -17.33 6.21
N SER A 259 1.06 -16.99 5.54
CA SER A 259 0.05 -17.93 5.02
C SER A 259 -0.06 -17.79 3.51
N LEU A 260 0.35 -18.82 2.77
CA LEU A 260 0.31 -18.88 1.32
C LEU A 260 -0.22 -20.24 0.86
N SER A 261 -1.07 -20.27 -0.17
CA SER A 261 -1.46 -21.50 -0.86
C SER A 261 -0.31 -22.05 -1.70
N ASP A 262 -0.43 -23.30 -2.12
CA ASP A 262 0.54 -23.94 -3.02
C ASP A 262 0.59 -23.23 -4.39
N LYS A 263 -0.56 -22.75 -4.87
CA LYS A 263 -0.66 -21.95 -6.11
C LYS A 263 0.12 -20.66 -6.02
N GLU A 264 0.01 -19.95 -4.88
CA GLU A 264 0.76 -18.71 -4.62
C GLU A 264 2.26 -18.98 -4.54
N CYS A 265 2.65 -20.02 -3.81
CA CYS A 265 4.04 -20.42 -3.70
C CYS A 265 4.63 -20.79 -5.08
N ALA A 266 3.90 -21.54 -5.90
CA ALA A 266 4.32 -21.88 -7.26
C ALA A 266 4.50 -20.63 -8.13
N ALA A 267 3.56 -19.68 -8.10
CA ALA A 267 3.66 -18.44 -8.86
C ALA A 267 4.85 -17.57 -8.42
N ILE A 268 5.15 -17.50 -7.13
CA ILE A 268 6.32 -16.80 -6.60
C ILE A 268 7.62 -17.48 -7.04
N LEU A 269 7.66 -18.82 -7.00
CA LEU A 269 8.81 -19.59 -7.44
C LEU A 269 9.08 -19.38 -8.94
N ASP A 270 8.05 -19.44 -9.77
CA ASP A 270 8.13 -19.21 -11.22
C ASP A 270 8.57 -17.78 -11.54
N PHE A 271 8.07 -16.78 -10.80
CA PHE A 271 8.51 -15.39 -10.92
C PHE A 271 10.02 -15.26 -10.71
N VAL A 272 10.56 -15.84 -9.64
CA VAL A 272 11.99 -15.76 -9.35
C VAL A 272 12.78 -16.54 -10.40
N LYS A 273 12.37 -17.77 -10.74
CA LYS A 273 13.07 -18.58 -11.77
C LYS A 273 13.12 -17.88 -13.12
N SER A 274 12.12 -17.08 -13.45
CA SER A 274 12.05 -16.30 -14.70
C SER A 274 12.93 -15.05 -14.72
N GLY A 275 13.50 -14.64 -13.59
CA GLY A 275 14.43 -13.51 -13.49
C GLY A 275 14.01 -12.41 -12.50
N GLY A 276 12.89 -12.58 -11.81
CA GLY A 276 12.42 -11.66 -10.78
C GLY A 276 13.29 -11.70 -9.52
N THR A 277 13.24 -10.63 -8.75
CA THR A 277 13.85 -10.56 -7.40
C THR A 277 12.76 -10.54 -6.37
N VAL A 278 12.83 -11.40 -5.36
CA VAL A 278 11.92 -11.40 -4.21
C VAL A 278 12.68 -11.01 -2.93
N LEU A 279 12.11 -10.11 -2.15
CA LEU A 279 12.53 -9.82 -0.78
C LEU A 279 11.42 -10.26 0.17
N ALA A 280 11.73 -11.21 1.04
CA ALA A 280 10.83 -11.74 2.06
C ALA A 280 11.33 -11.45 3.46
N ASP A 281 10.40 -11.34 4.41
CA ASP A 281 10.66 -11.25 5.84
C ASP A 281 10.59 -12.61 6.56
N ALA A 282 10.52 -12.60 7.89
CA ALA A 282 10.51 -13.80 8.71
C ALA A 282 9.22 -14.64 8.57
N ASN A 283 9.34 -15.95 8.82
CA ASN A 283 8.23 -16.90 8.86
C ASN A 283 7.37 -16.98 7.58
N ILE A 284 8.02 -16.85 6.43
CA ILE A 284 7.37 -16.94 5.11
C ILE A 284 6.76 -18.33 4.89
N ALA A 285 5.48 -18.37 4.43
CA ALA A 285 4.76 -19.60 4.06
C ALA A 285 4.75 -20.71 5.12
N ILE A 286 4.76 -20.37 6.40
CA ILE A 286 4.71 -21.36 7.50
C ILE A 286 3.34 -22.02 7.64
N LEU A 287 2.30 -21.39 7.10
CA LEU A 287 0.92 -21.87 7.06
C LEU A 287 0.46 -21.97 5.61
N ASN A 288 -0.48 -22.88 5.34
CA ASN A 288 -1.23 -22.84 4.10
C ASN A 288 -2.39 -21.84 4.18
N GLU A 289 -3.19 -21.72 3.11
CA GLU A 289 -4.33 -20.80 3.01
C GLU A 289 -5.43 -21.05 4.05
N ASN A 290 -5.46 -22.24 4.65
CA ASN A 290 -6.40 -22.62 5.71
C ASN A 290 -5.83 -22.41 7.13
N LEU A 291 -4.70 -21.74 7.28
CA LEU A 291 -3.93 -21.60 8.52
C LEU A 291 -3.43 -22.93 9.11
N LYS A 292 -3.35 -24.00 8.31
CA LYS A 292 -2.71 -25.25 8.68
C LYS A 292 -1.20 -25.10 8.65
N LYS A 293 -0.54 -25.52 9.73
CA LYS A 293 0.92 -25.52 9.81
C LYS A 293 1.52 -26.46 8.77
N ARG A 294 2.46 -25.96 8.01
CA ARG A 294 3.22 -26.76 7.04
C ARG A 294 4.34 -27.54 7.72
N THR A 295 4.61 -28.74 7.24
CA THR A 295 5.76 -29.55 7.64
C THR A 295 6.98 -29.25 6.76
N VAL A 296 6.74 -28.84 5.51
CA VAL A 296 7.79 -28.46 4.56
C VAL A 296 7.41 -27.10 3.97
N ASN A 297 8.39 -26.21 3.86
CA ASN A 297 8.18 -24.92 3.22
C ASN A 297 8.19 -25.08 1.69
N PRO A 298 7.10 -24.77 0.97
CA PRO A 298 7.05 -24.87 -0.51
C PRO A 298 8.04 -23.91 -1.20
N LEU A 299 8.47 -22.86 -0.52
CA LEU A 299 9.49 -21.91 -1.00
C LEU A 299 10.92 -22.29 -0.55
N GLY A 300 11.13 -23.54 -0.12
CA GLY A 300 12.43 -24.02 0.34
C GLY A 300 13.55 -23.93 -0.71
N GLU A 301 13.23 -23.99 -2.00
CA GLU A 301 14.18 -23.75 -3.08
C GLU A 301 14.71 -22.30 -3.06
N LEU A 302 13.86 -21.34 -2.70
CA LEU A 302 14.21 -19.92 -2.61
C LEU A 302 14.93 -19.59 -1.28
N PHE A 303 14.40 -20.08 -0.16
CA PHE A 303 14.82 -19.61 1.16
C PHE A 303 15.48 -20.71 2.01
N GLY A 304 15.55 -21.94 1.52
CA GLY A 304 16.08 -23.09 2.25
C GLY A 304 15.09 -23.66 3.24
N ASN A 305 15.57 -24.61 4.05
CA ASN A 305 14.81 -25.22 5.11
C ASN A 305 14.77 -24.25 6.31
N LEU A 306 13.74 -23.44 6.38
CA LEU A 306 13.56 -22.48 7.45
C LEU A 306 12.99 -23.15 8.71
N THR A 307 13.52 -22.80 9.86
CA THR A 307 12.93 -23.12 11.16
C THR A 307 11.78 -22.15 11.44
N PHE A 308 10.64 -22.69 11.85
CA PHE A 308 9.48 -21.89 12.22
C PHE A 308 9.49 -21.66 13.73
N GLY A 309 9.48 -20.41 14.14
CA GLY A 309 9.55 -20.10 15.57
C GLY A 309 9.14 -18.65 15.87
N GLN A 310 9.09 -18.37 17.15
CA GLN A 310 8.87 -17.00 17.62
C GLN A 310 10.13 -16.17 17.39
N ALA A 311 9.95 -14.97 16.84
CA ALA A 311 11.05 -14.04 16.66
C ALA A 311 11.58 -13.55 18.03
N LYS A 312 12.90 -13.43 18.14
CA LYS A 312 13.61 -12.85 19.29
C LYS A 312 14.58 -11.81 18.80
N GLU A 313 14.99 -10.91 19.67
CA GLU A 313 16.03 -9.93 19.33
C GLU A 313 17.35 -10.65 19.04
N LEU A 314 17.86 -10.47 17.85
CA LEU A 314 19.12 -11.00 17.36
C LEU A 314 19.87 -9.91 16.59
N GLU A 315 21.19 -9.98 16.61
CA GLU A 315 22.03 -9.16 15.76
C GLU A 315 22.09 -9.77 14.35
N ILE A 316 21.89 -8.95 13.31
CA ILE A 316 22.00 -9.40 11.93
C ILE A 316 23.48 -9.61 11.61
N GLN A 317 23.84 -10.86 11.39
CA GLN A 317 25.18 -11.21 10.97
C GLN A 317 25.34 -10.97 9.45
N PRO A 318 26.50 -10.43 9.00
CA PRO A 318 26.75 -10.23 7.60
C PRO A 318 26.80 -11.57 6.86
N TYR A 319 26.18 -11.62 5.70
CA TYR A 319 26.30 -12.74 4.79
C TYR A 319 27.46 -12.48 3.82
N GLU A 320 28.36 -13.46 3.65
CA GLU A 320 29.69 -13.29 3.04
C GLU A 320 29.71 -12.87 1.56
N SER A 321 28.60 -12.84 0.85
CA SER A 321 28.68 -12.85 -0.62
C SER A 321 28.27 -11.59 -1.36
N THR A 322 27.83 -10.50 -0.69
CA THR A 322 27.39 -9.31 -1.44
C THR A 322 27.63 -7.99 -0.72
N SER A 323 28.13 -7.01 -1.47
CA SER A 323 28.42 -5.66 -0.98
C SER A 323 27.21 -4.89 -0.39
N GLY A 324 25.98 -5.24 -0.81
CA GLY A 324 24.75 -4.61 -0.26
C GLY A 324 24.31 -5.19 1.09
N ALA A 325 24.63 -6.46 1.37
CA ALA A 325 24.27 -7.12 2.63
C ALA A 325 25.01 -6.55 3.83
N LEU A 326 26.18 -5.95 3.62
CA LEU A 326 27.00 -5.35 4.66
C LEU A 326 26.33 -4.15 5.34
N ALA A 327 25.39 -3.50 4.67
CA ALA A 327 24.69 -2.34 5.23
C ALA A 327 23.82 -2.66 6.46
N LEU A 328 23.41 -3.93 6.63
CA LEU A 328 22.59 -4.38 7.78
C LEU A 328 23.40 -5.13 8.83
N ALA A 329 24.70 -5.28 8.66
CA ALA A 329 25.56 -5.99 9.60
C ALA A 329 25.59 -5.27 10.97
N GLY A 330 25.38 -6.01 12.05
CA GLY A 330 25.36 -5.48 13.42
C GLY A 330 24.05 -4.82 13.86
N GLU A 331 23.07 -4.65 12.97
CA GLU A 331 21.74 -4.15 13.35
C GLU A 331 20.99 -5.19 14.17
N LYS A 332 20.28 -4.73 15.19
CA LYS A 332 19.42 -5.61 16.01
C LYS A 332 18.03 -5.69 15.38
N ALA A 333 17.53 -6.90 15.27
CA ALA A 333 16.21 -7.18 14.74
C ALA A 333 15.53 -8.34 15.45
N HIS A 334 14.21 -8.40 15.42
CA HIS A 334 13.46 -9.56 15.86
C HIS A 334 13.44 -10.62 14.77
N ALA A 335 14.33 -11.59 14.88
CA ALA A 335 14.53 -12.65 13.90
C ALA A 335 14.22 -14.03 14.49
N VAL A 336 13.88 -14.99 13.64
CA VAL A 336 13.65 -16.39 14.07
C VAL A 336 15.00 -17.08 14.29
N HIS A 337 15.20 -17.56 15.49
CA HIS A 337 16.43 -18.27 15.86
C HIS A 337 16.62 -19.53 15.01
N GLY A 338 17.85 -19.79 14.59
CA GLY A 338 18.21 -20.92 13.74
C GLY A 338 18.12 -20.66 12.24
N ASN A 339 17.57 -19.52 11.83
CA ASN A 339 17.60 -19.07 10.45
C ASN A 339 18.68 -17.98 10.25
N PRO A 340 19.27 -17.85 9.02
CA PRO A 340 20.15 -16.73 8.72
C PRO A 340 19.42 -15.41 8.92
N GLY A 341 20.06 -14.40 9.50
CA GLY A 341 19.48 -13.07 9.65
C GLY A 341 19.22 -12.39 8.30
N LEU A 342 20.16 -12.54 7.36
CA LEU A 342 20.03 -12.13 5.98
C LEU A 342 20.60 -13.22 5.07
N GLN A 343 19.84 -13.61 4.06
CA GLN A 343 20.24 -14.63 3.09
C GLN A 343 19.96 -14.17 1.67
N LEU A 344 20.88 -14.40 0.78
CA LEU A 344 20.76 -14.22 -0.67
C LEU A 344 20.92 -15.56 -1.37
N ARG A 345 19.99 -15.89 -2.26
CA ARG A 345 20.08 -17.08 -3.12
C ARG A 345 19.72 -16.77 -4.54
N LYS A 346 20.38 -17.44 -5.48
CA LYS A 346 19.94 -17.50 -6.87
C LYS A 346 19.02 -18.69 -7.07
N ALA A 347 17.92 -18.46 -7.79
CA ALA A 347 17.02 -19.51 -8.24
C ALA A 347 16.65 -19.24 -9.71
N GLY A 348 17.06 -20.12 -10.59
CA GLY A 348 16.95 -19.90 -12.04
C GLY A 348 17.70 -18.63 -12.47
N LYS A 349 17.00 -17.69 -13.08
CA LYS A 349 17.55 -16.40 -13.54
C LYS A 349 17.43 -15.27 -12.51
N GLY A 350 16.68 -15.47 -11.43
CA GLY A 350 16.37 -14.43 -10.44
C GLY A 350 17.06 -14.60 -9.10
N ASN A 351 16.64 -13.80 -8.14
CA ASN A 351 17.23 -13.73 -6.82
C ASN A 351 16.14 -13.81 -5.74
N ALA A 352 16.43 -14.54 -4.68
CA ALA A 352 15.62 -14.60 -3.48
C ALA A 352 16.43 -14.05 -2.29
N ILE A 353 15.86 -13.07 -1.62
CA ILE A 353 16.44 -12.40 -0.46
C ILE A 353 15.53 -12.66 0.72
N LEU A 354 16.04 -13.28 1.77
CA LEU A 354 15.37 -13.40 3.05
C LEU A 354 16.00 -12.43 4.04
N LEU A 355 15.22 -11.46 4.50
CA LEU A 355 15.54 -10.70 5.69
C LEU A 355 14.72 -11.29 6.85
N ASN A 356 15.32 -12.18 7.62
CA ASN A 356 14.67 -12.94 8.67
C ASN A 356 14.36 -12.06 9.90
N ALA A 357 13.62 -10.97 9.66
CA ALA A 357 13.27 -10.00 10.67
C ALA A 357 11.95 -9.31 10.34
N SER A 358 11.23 -8.82 11.35
CA SER A 358 10.20 -7.84 11.13
C SER A 358 10.83 -6.48 10.85
N LEU A 359 10.44 -5.85 9.74
CA LEU A 359 11.01 -4.55 9.33
C LEU A 359 10.60 -3.41 10.26
N SER A 360 9.52 -3.56 11.03
CA SER A 360 9.10 -2.54 12.02
C SER A 360 10.17 -2.24 13.07
N VAL A 361 11.02 -3.21 13.38
CA VAL A 361 12.12 -3.01 14.33
C VAL A 361 13.24 -2.17 13.72
N LEU A 362 13.42 -2.26 12.39
CA LEU A 362 14.39 -1.48 11.64
C LEU A 362 13.86 -0.09 11.28
N GLU A 363 12.57 0.19 11.50
CA GLU A 363 11.95 1.49 11.19
C GLU A 363 12.53 2.65 12.00
N ASN A 364 12.93 2.39 13.24
CA ASN A 364 13.61 3.40 14.08
C ASN A 364 14.96 3.84 13.50
N ASN A 365 15.50 3.08 12.55
CA ASN A 365 16.71 3.38 11.80
C ASN A 365 16.41 4.01 10.43
N SER A 366 15.18 4.44 10.17
CA SER A 366 14.75 5.04 8.90
C SER A 366 15.26 6.45 8.64
N LEU A 367 16.25 6.92 9.43
CA LEU A 367 16.93 8.20 9.23
C LEU A 367 17.76 8.20 7.93
N PRO A 368 18.05 9.39 7.36
CA PRO A 368 18.87 9.53 6.18
C PRO A 368 20.21 8.78 6.31
N GLY A 369 20.50 7.90 5.35
CA GLY A 369 21.69 7.06 5.40
C GLY A 369 21.60 5.87 6.32
N SER A 370 20.38 5.49 6.77
CA SER A 370 20.19 4.28 7.55
C SER A 370 20.64 3.04 6.77
N SER A 371 21.10 2.04 7.50
CA SER A 371 21.53 0.75 6.96
C SER A 371 20.42 0.10 6.13
N LEU A 372 19.16 0.20 6.56
CA LEU A 372 18.01 -0.33 5.83
C LEU A 372 17.82 0.36 4.47
N ASN A 373 17.85 1.69 4.43
CA ASN A 373 17.68 2.42 3.17
C ASN A 373 18.80 2.12 2.17
N THR A 374 20.04 2.04 2.63
CA THR A 374 21.20 1.67 1.79
C THR A 374 21.05 0.26 1.23
N PHE A 375 20.57 -0.67 2.06
CA PHE A 375 20.29 -2.04 1.63
C PHE A 375 19.17 -2.09 0.59
N LEU A 376 18.06 -1.39 0.83
CA LEU A 376 16.92 -1.33 -0.09
C LEU A 376 17.29 -0.66 -1.43
N ASP A 377 18.09 0.42 -1.40
CA ASP A 377 18.60 1.05 -2.63
C ASP A 377 19.39 0.06 -3.47
N GLN A 378 20.20 -0.81 -2.83
CA GLN A 378 20.93 -1.84 -3.53
C GLN A 378 20.02 -2.96 -4.08
N VAL A 379 19.01 -3.38 -3.31
CA VAL A 379 18.00 -4.37 -3.77
C VAL A 379 17.25 -3.85 -5.00
N VAL A 380 16.73 -2.63 -4.95
CA VAL A 380 16.01 -1.98 -6.05
C VAL A 380 16.89 -1.86 -7.30
N LYS A 381 18.14 -1.42 -7.14
CA LYS A 381 19.11 -1.33 -8.22
C LYS A 381 19.40 -2.69 -8.84
N ASN A 382 19.68 -3.70 -8.03
CA ASN A 382 20.02 -5.06 -8.51
C ASN A 382 18.82 -5.74 -9.17
N ALA A 383 17.60 -5.43 -8.77
CA ALA A 383 16.38 -5.88 -9.44
C ALA A 383 16.15 -5.21 -10.81
N GLY A 384 16.97 -4.23 -11.19
CA GLY A 384 16.84 -3.51 -12.45
C GLY A 384 15.61 -2.60 -12.53
N VAL A 385 15.10 -2.16 -11.39
CA VAL A 385 14.03 -1.17 -11.33
C VAL A 385 14.53 0.18 -11.85
N ARG A 386 13.74 0.81 -12.70
CA ARG A 386 14.07 2.13 -13.29
C ARG A 386 13.08 3.17 -12.76
N PRO A 387 13.44 3.93 -11.73
CA PRO A 387 12.59 5.00 -11.22
C PRO A 387 12.53 6.18 -12.20
N LEU A 388 11.42 6.92 -12.18
CA LEU A 388 11.27 8.18 -12.91
C LEU A 388 12.24 9.24 -12.39
N ALA A 389 12.47 9.25 -11.09
CA ALA A 389 13.42 10.12 -10.41
C ALA A 389 13.97 9.41 -9.16
N VAL A 390 15.18 9.74 -8.76
CA VAL A 390 15.79 9.28 -7.51
C VAL A 390 15.99 10.49 -6.59
N ILE A 391 15.52 10.38 -5.36
CA ILE A 391 15.69 11.39 -4.33
C ILE A 391 16.84 10.96 -3.41
N PRO A 392 18.06 11.48 -3.59
CA PRO A 392 19.19 11.15 -2.72
C PRO A 392 19.07 11.82 -1.35
N ASP A 393 18.57 13.06 -1.33
CA ASP A 393 18.29 13.78 -0.09
C ASP A 393 17.08 13.17 0.58
N PHE A 394 17.13 13.02 1.88
CA PHE A 394 16.17 12.21 2.58
C PHE A 394 15.53 12.97 3.75
N SER A 395 14.23 12.79 3.88
CA SER A 395 13.47 13.12 5.08
C SER A 395 12.49 11.99 5.34
N ASP A 396 12.34 11.57 6.57
CA ASP A 396 11.40 10.53 7.00
C ASP A 396 9.92 10.89 6.76
N THR A 397 9.64 12.15 6.43
CA THR A 397 8.31 12.67 6.14
C THR A 397 8.10 13.07 4.70
N LEU A 398 9.13 13.04 3.87
CA LEU A 398 9.00 13.33 2.45
C LEU A 398 8.23 12.22 1.74
N MET A 399 7.18 12.60 1.02
CA MET A 399 6.47 11.71 0.11
C MET A 399 6.61 12.22 -1.31
N VAL A 400 7.16 11.40 -2.20
CA VAL A 400 7.30 11.69 -3.62
C VAL A 400 6.63 10.60 -4.42
N ARG A 401 5.71 10.97 -5.32
CA ARG A 401 4.97 10.01 -6.13
C ARG A 401 5.01 10.39 -7.61
N PRO A 402 5.57 9.52 -8.45
CA PRO A 402 5.53 9.68 -9.89
C PRO A 402 4.14 9.34 -10.45
N ARG A 403 3.78 10.03 -11.54
CA ARG A 403 2.62 9.73 -12.39
C ARG A 403 3.07 9.79 -13.84
N LYS A 404 2.44 8.99 -14.70
CA LYS A 404 2.83 8.94 -16.12
C LYS A 404 1.66 8.58 -17.03
N VAL A 405 1.52 9.31 -18.13
CA VAL A 405 0.64 8.96 -19.24
C VAL A 405 1.33 9.31 -20.56
N GLY A 406 1.63 8.31 -21.38
CA GLY A 406 2.44 8.52 -22.59
C GLY A 406 3.80 9.14 -22.27
N GLU A 407 4.12 10.25 -22.93
CA GLU A 407 5.34 11.05 -22.70
C GLU A 407 5.20 12.05 -21.55
N PHE A 408 4.00 12.21 -20.99
CA PHE A 408 3.73 13.13 -19.91
C PHE A 408 4.03 12.48 -18.56
N GLU A 409 4.96 13.05 -17.84
CA GLU A 409 5.40 12.59 -16.52
C GLU A 409 5.18 13.67 -15.48
N LEU A 410 4.64 13.29 -14.32
CA LEU A 410 4.46 14.16 -13.17
C LEU A 410 5.23 13.63 -11.97
N LEU A 411 5.78 14.55 -11.19
CA LEU A 411 6.37 14.28 -9.90
C LEU A 411 5.66 15.11 -8.83
N GLY A 412 4.78 14.48 -8.04
CA GLY A 412 4.17 15.09 -6.88
C GLY A 412 5.05 14.90 -5.66
N ALA A 413 5.38 15.98 -4.95
CA ALA A 413 6.18 15.96 -3.74
C ALA A 413 5.42 16.63 -2.59
N LEU A 414 5.38 15.98 -1.44
CA LEU A 414 4.73 16.43 -0.22
C LEU A 414 5.73 16.39 0.93
N GLY A 415 5.90 17.51 1.62
CA GLY A 415 6.71 17.62 2.83
C GLY A 415 5.87 18.01 4.03
N GLN A 416 6.24 17.54 5.21
CA GLN A 416 5.61 17.99 6.47
C GLN A 416 6.22 19.29 6.97
N GLU A 417 5.72 19.78 8.10
CA GLU A 417 6.18 21.03 8.72
C GLU A 417 7.69 21.08 8.92
N LYS A 418 8.30 19.96 9.33
CA LYS A 418 9.75 19.85 9.52
C LYS A 418 10.58 19.88 8.23
N ASP A 419 9.93 19.76 7.07
CA ASP A 419 10.56 19.87 5.76
C ASP A 419 10.48 21.29 5.18
N LEU A 420 9.71 22.17 5.82
CA LEU A 420 9.60 23.55 5.39
C LEU A 420 11.00 24.23 5.48
N GLY A 421 11.33 24.93 4.44
CA GLY A 421 12.63 25.60 4.33
C GLY A 421 13.78 24.69 3.85
N LYS A 422 13.63 23.36 3.86
CA LYS A 422 14.64 22.45 3.32
C LYS A 422 14.56 22.35 1.80
N SER A 423 15.72 22.15 1.17
CA SER A 423 15.83 21.88 -0.26
C SER A 423 16.07 20.39 -0.51
N PHE A 424 15.43 19.86 -1.52
CA PHE A 424 15.55 18.46 -1.95
C PHE A 424 15.94 18.43 -3.42
N THR A 425 16.66 17.38 -3.80
CA THR A 425 17.08 17.15 -5.17
C THR A 425 16.45 15.86 -5.69
N ALA A 426 15.76 15.92 -6.83
CA ALA A 426 15.39 14.75 -7.61
C ALA A 426 16.34 14.63 -8.80
N LYS A 427 17.04 13.49 -8.91
CA LYS A 427 17.86 13.14 -10.07
C LYS A 427 17.02 12.39 -11.06
N LEU A 428 16.95 12.90 -12.28
CA LEU A 428 16.24 12.27 -13.40
C LEU A 428 17.22 11.36 -14.16
N PRO A 429 16.73 10.31 -14.85
CA PRO A 429 17.58 9.44 -15.65
C PRO A 429 18.21 10.14 -16.87
N GLU A 430 17.58 11.22 -17.32
CA GLU A 430 18.00 12.04 -18.46
C GLU A 430 17.54 13.48 -18.30
N GLU A 431 18.07 14.39 -19.11
CA GLU A 431 17.62 15.80 -19.12
C GLU A 431 16.17 15.91 -19.60
N LYS A 432 15.34 16.62 -18.82
CA LYS A 432 13.93 16.94 -19.15
C LYS A 432 13.71 18.45 -19.08
N TYR A 433 12.74 18.93 -19.85
CA TYR A 433 12.15 20.23 -19.59
C TYR A 433 11.22 20.11 -18.39
N ILE A 434 11.54 20.87 -17.33
CA ILE A 434 10.91 20.81 -16.02
C ILE A 434 9.98 22.00 -15.87
N TYR A 435 8.71 21.73 -15.59
CA TYR A 435 7.70 22.77 -15.32
C TYR A 435 7.18 22.59 -13.88
N GLU A 436 7.23 23.63 -13.07
CA GLU A 436 6.44 23.65 -11.83
C GLU A 436 4.99 23.99 -12.22
N CYS A 437 4.05 23.10 -11.90
CA CYS A 437 2.67 23.14 -12.43
C CYS A 437 1.91 24.46 -12.13
N ARG A 438 2.35 25.24 -11.12
CA ARG A 438 1.74 26.54 -10.79
C ARG A 438 2.59 27.75 -11.22
N LYS A 439 3.82 27.53 -11.71
CA LYS A 439 4.78 28.62 -11.98
C LYS A 439 5.31 28.63 -13.42
N GLY A 440 5.20 27.51 -14.13
CA GLY A 440 5.69 27.38 -15.49
C GLY A 440 7.11 26.78 -15.56
N LEU A 441 7.83 27.08 -16.64
CA LEU A 441 9.13 26.51 -16.95
C LEU A 441 10.18 26.86 -15.88
N VAL A 442 10.78 25.82 -15.31
CA VAL A 442 11.94 25.92 -14.40
C VAL A 442 13.24 25.90 -15.21
N GLY A 443 13.32 25.05 -16.22
CA GLY A 443 14.48 24.91 -17.10
C GLY A 443 14.61 23.51 -17.68
N LYS A 444 15.71 23.24 -18.40
CA LYS A 444 16.09 21.91 -18.88
C LYS A 444 17.23 21.37 -18.06
N SER A 445 17.05 20.20 -17.41
CA SER A 445 18.04 19.59 -16.52
C SER A 445 17.74 18.13 -16.26
N ASP A 446 18.77 17.38 -15.85
CA ASP A 446 18.67 16.05 -15.22
C ASP A 446 18.51 16.14 -13.69
N LYS A 447 18.47 17.37 -13.14
CA LYS A 447 18.32 17.64 -11.71
C LYS A 447 17.20 18.63 -11.47
N LEU A 448 16.20 18.20 -10.68
CA LEU A 448 15.13 19.06 -10.19
C LEU A 448 15.43 19.39 -8.72
N VAL A 449 15.74 20.65 -8.42
CA VAL A 449 15.87 21.14 -7.04
C VAL A 449 14.56 21.82 -6.65
N PHE A 450 13.99 21.40 -5.53
CA PHE A 450 12.75 21.98 -5.02
C PHE A 450 12.81 22.22 -3.52
N LYS A 451 12.01 23.17 -3.06
CA LYS A 451 11.93 23.59 -1.66
C LYS A 451 10.47 23.75 -1.25
N PHE A 452 10.11 23.26 -0.07
CA PHE A 452 8.84 23.57 0.55
C PHE A 452 8.93 24.94 1.25
N SER A 453 7.95 25.79 0.97
CA SER A 453 7.81 27.10 1.62
C SER A 453 6.52 27.11 2.45
N ASN A 454 5.54 27.94 2.12
CA ASN A 454 4.27 28.01 2.85
C ASN A 454 3.26 26.94 2.42
N ALA A 455 3.54 26.22 1.33
CA ALA A 455 2.70 25.13 0.85
C ALA A 455 3.42 23.78 0.99
N PRO A 456 2.78 22.77 1.59
CA PRO A 456 3.40 21.48 1.82
C PRO A 456 3.54 20.64 0.54
N PHE A 457 2.87 21.03 -0.54
CA PHE A 457 2.81 20.27 -1.76
C PHE A 457 3.44 20.99 -2.95
N ARG A 458 4.19 20.23 -3.79
CA ARG A 458 4.76 20.66 -5.05
C ARG A 458 4.42 19.64 -6.14
N CYS A 459 4.24 20.11 -7.35
CA CYS A 459 4.02 19.23 -8.50
C CYS A 459 4.83 19.73 -9.69
N PHE A 460 5.54 18.83 -10.33
CA PHE A 460 6.38 19.11 -11.47
C PHE A 460 5.97 18.24 -12.65
N ALA A 461 5.83 18.84 -13.81
CA ALA A 461 5.64 18.16 -15.09
C ALA A 461 6.99 18.07 -15.80
N LEU A 462 7.29 16.89 -16.35
CA LEU A 462 8.54 16.58 -17.02
C LEU A 462 8.26 16.20 -18.47
N PHE A 463 8.96 16.83 -19.40
CA PHE A 463 8.79 16.62 -20.84
C PHE A 463 10.12 16.45 -21.56
N ASP A 464 10.14 15.67 -22.64
CA ASP A 464 11.31 15.49 -23.49
C ASP A 464 11.58 16.72 -24.37
N ARG A 465 10.56 17.52 -24.62
CA ARG A 465 10.63 18.75 -25.43
C ARG A 465 9.97 19.93 -24.72
N GLU A 466 10.42 21.13 -25.04
CA GLU A 466 9.81 22.34 -24.54
C GLU A 466 8.35 22.43 -24.98
N GLN A 467 7.48 22.77 -24.04
CA GLN A 467 6.06 22.91 -24.30
C GLN A 467 5.74 24.36 -24.65
N GLN A 468 5.00 24.55 -25.72
CA GLN A 468 4.47 25.87 -26.04
C GLN A 468 3.35 26.23 -25.07
N PRO A 469 3.25 27.49 -24.62
CA PRO A 469 2.14 27.92 -23.81
C PRO A 469 0.80 27.61 -24.51
N PRO A 470 -0.21 27.10 -23.81
CA PRO A 470 -1.51 26.89 -24.43
C PRO A 470 -2.13 28.23 -24.82
N VAL A 471 -2.67 28.30 -26.02
CA VAL A 471 -3.50 29.44 -26.41
C VAL A 471 -4.88 29.22 -25.81
N VAL A 472 -5.26 30.04 -24.84
CA VAL A 472 -6.57 29.97 -24.20
C VAL A 472 -7.46 31.06 -24.80
N THR A 473 -8.53 30.64 -25.43
CA THR A 473 -9.59 31.57 -25.92
C THR A 473 -10.73 31.55 -24.92
N ALA A 474 -11.04 32.67 -24.34
CA ALA A 474 -12.15 32.86 -23.42
C ALA A 474 -13.19 33.83 -23.99
N PRO A 475 -14.48 33.71 -23.69
CA PRO A 475 -15.46 34.72 -23.97
C PRO A 475 -15.09 36.04 -23.31
N ALA A 476 -15.27 37.17 -24.05
CA ALA A 476 -14.97 38.50 -23.53
C ALA A 476 -15.82 38.87 -22.28
N GLN A 477 -16.99 38.29 -22.18
CA GLN A 477 -17.88 38.48 -21.01
C GLN A 477 -18.58 37.17 -20.66
N VAL A 478 -18.69 36.88 -19.38
CA VAL A 478 -19.43 35.74 -18.83
C VAL A 478 -20.36 36.24 -17.73
N ALA A 479 -21.60 35.88 -17.75
CA ALA A 479 -22.55 36.23 -16.71
C ALA A 479 -22.08 35.68 -15.35
N LYS A 480 -22.29 36.42 -14.26
CA LYS A 480 -21.94 36.00 -12.91
C LYS A 480 -22.63 34.65 -12.60
N GLY A 481 -21.83 33.64 -12.24
CA GLY A 481 -22.32 32.29 -11.97
C GLY A 481 -22.48 31.39 -13.18
N ALA A 482 -22.25 31.87 -14.41
CA ALA A 482 -22.25 31.03 -15.60
C ALA A 482 -20.91 30.27 -15.75
N ARG A 483 -20.97 29.06 -16.31
CA ARG A 483 -19.77 28.31 -16.70
C ARG A 483 -19.30 28.77 -18.08
N ALA A 484 -18.05 29.19 -18.18
CA ALA A 484 -17.40 29.46 -19.46
C ALA A 484 -16.61 28.24 -19.91
N LEU A 485 -16.79 27.84 -21.18
CA LEU A 485 -15.93 26.85 -21.82
C LEU A 485 -14.70 27.58 -22.34
N LEU A 486 -13.53 27.28 -21.81
CA LEU A 486 -12.24 27.71 -22.36
C LEU A 486 -11.82 26.71 -23.43
N LYS A 487 -11.49 27.20 -24.61
CA LYS A 487 -10.97 26.40 -25.73
C LYS A 487 -9.49 26.69 -25.96
#